data_3d0404b28061fef3bb7a3b8244fdaff0
#
_entry.id   3d0404b28061fef3bb7a3b8244fdaff0
#
_cell.length_a   1.000
_cell.length_b   1.000
_cell.length_c   1.000
_cell.angle_alpha   90.00
_cell.angle_beta   90.00
_cell.angle_gamma   90.00
#
_symmetry.space_group_name_H-M   'P 1'
#
loop_
_entity.id
_entity.type
_entity.pdbx_description
1 polymer ?
#
loop_
_entity_poly.entity_id
_entity_poly.type
_entity_poly.pdbx_seq_one_letter_code
_entity_poly.pdbx_strand_id
1 'polypeptide(L)'
;MKPTFGLVAILALIGGIAPGVVVSPQVPTWAEPYLPIAVVAALDAVFGGLRAYLERIFDSKVFVISFVFNVLVAALIVYVGDQLGVGTQLSTAIIVVLGIRIFGNAAALRRRLFGA
;
A
#
# COMPACT_ATOMS: atom_id res chain seq x y z
N MET A 1 14.52 -15.10 9.96
CA MET A 1 14.23 -14.49 8.67
C MET A 1 15.52 -14.07 8.00
N LYS A 2 15.58 -14.21 6.71
CA LYS A 2 16.82 -13.99 5.97
C LYS A 2 17.03 -12.50 5.72
N PRO A 3 18.27 -11.96 5.89
CA PRO A 3 18.61 -10.59 5.57
C PRO A 3 18.28 -10.22 4.12
N THR A 4 18.23 -11.23 3.23
CA THR A 4 17.90 -11.07 1.82
C THR A 4 16.49 -10.54 1.57
N PHE A 5 15.57 -10.70 2.52
CA PHE A 5 14.20 -10.18 2.37
C PHE A 5 14.20 -8.66 2.19
N GLY A 6 14.92 -7.95 3.05
CA GLY A 6 15.02 -6.49 2.95
C GLY A 6 15.65 -6.04 1.64
N LEU A 7 16.69 -6.75 1.20
CA LEU A 7 17.35 -6.47 -0.07
C LEU A 7 16.39 -6.67 -1.25
N VAL A 8 15.69 -7.80 -1.27
CA VAL A 8 14.72 -8.11 -2.33
C VAL A 8 13.60 -7.05 -2.36
N ALA A 9 13.09 -6.65 -1.20
CA ALA A 9 12.05 -5.64 -1.11
C ALA A 9 12.52 -4.29 -1.67
N ILE A 10 13.73 -3.87 -1.34
CA ILE A 10 14.32 -2.62 -1.85
C ILE A 10 14.51 -2.71 -3.37
N LEU A 11 15.06 -3.81 -3.85
CA LEU A 11 15.27 -4.01 -5.29
C LEU A 11 13.95 -4.03 -6.06
N ALA A 12 12.92 -4.66 -5.49
CA ALA A 12 11.59 -4.68 -6.10
C ALA A 12 10.98 -3.28 -6.16
N LEU A 13 11.15 -2.49 -5.10
CA LEU A 13 10.66 -1.11 -5.04
C LEU A 13 11.35 -0.24 -6.11
N ILE A 14 12.67 -0.31 -6.17
CA ILE A 14 13.45 0.41 -7.20
C ILE A 14 13.05 -0.08 -8.59
N GLY A 15 12.88 -1.39 -8.77
CA GLY A 15 12.48 -1.99 -10.04
C GLY A 15 11.10 -1.57 -10.50
N GLY A 16 10.22 -1.15 -9.59
CA GLY A 16 8.92 -0.58 -9.94
C GLY A 16 8.96 0.92 -10.19
N ILE A 17 9.63 1.66 -9.31
CA ILE A 17 9.67 3.13 -9.38
C ILE A 17 10.49 3.61 -10.58
N ALA A 18 11.71 3.09 -10.79
CA ALA A 18 12.60 3.58 -11.82
C ALA A 18 12.01 3.42 -13.24
N PRO A 19 11.54 2.23 -13.66
CA PRO A 19 10.86 2.11 -14.94
C PRO A 19 9.59 2.94 -15.06
N GLY A 20 8.83 3.06 -13.97
CA GLY A 20 7.62 3.87 -13.94
C GLY A 20 7.89 5.33 -14.24
N VAL A 21 8.95 5.89 -13.64
CA VAL A 21 9.34 7.28 -13.87
C VAL A 21 9.87 7.48 -15.30
N VAL A 22 10.70 6.55 -15.77
CA VAL A 22 11.34 6.67 -17.10
C VAL A 22 10.32 6.51 -18.23
N VAL A 23 9.45 5.51 -18.14
CA VAL A 23 8.47 5.22 -19.19
C VAL A 23 7.30 6.19 -19.15
N SER A 24 6.91 6.64 -17.96
CA SER A 24 5.76 7.53 -17.74
C SER A 24 4.54 7.07 -18.55
N PRO A 25 4.09 5.81 -18.37
CA PRO A 25 2.99 5.27 -19.18
C PRO A 25 1.73 6.06 -18.96
N GLN A 26 0.96 6.25 -20.05
CA GLN A 26 -0.33 6.89 -19.96
C GLN A 26 -1.35 5.93 -19.36
N VAL A 27 -2.12 6.42 -18.40
CA VAL A 27 -3.14 5.65 -17.70
C VAL A 27 -4.49 5.88 -18.37
N PRO A 28 -5.28 4.84 -18.65
CA PRO A 28 -6.64 5.02 -19.14
C PRO A 28 -7.47 5.86 -18.16
N THR A 29 -8.34 6.72 -18.70
CA THR A 29 -9.16 7.62 -17.88
C THR A 29 -9.98 6.87 -16.82
N TRP A 30 -10.49 5.69 -17.17
CA TRP A 30 -11.28 4.89 -16.22
C TRP A 30 -10.47 4.40 -15.02
N ALA A 31 -9.14 4.28 -15.17
CA ALA A 31 -8.26 3.79 -14.11
C ALA A 31 -7.73 4.92 -13.21
N GLU A 32 -7.81 6.18 -13.65
CA GLU A 32 -7.28 7.31 -12.91
C GLU A 32 -7.79 7.42 -11.47
N PRO A 33 -9.10 7.22 -11.19
CA PRO A 33 -9.59 7.33 -9.81
C PRO A 33 -9.05 6.26 -8.87
N TYR A 34 -8.57 5.13 -9.41
CA TYR A 34 -8.11 3.99 -8.62
C TYR A 34 -6.61 4.05 -8.32
N LEU A 35 -5.84 4.86 -9.05
CA LEU A 35 -4.39 4.94 -8.87
C LEU A 35 -3.96 5.44 -7.49
N PRO A 36 -4.51 6.56 -6.98
CA PRO A 36 -4.11 7.02 -5.65
C PRO A 36 -4.39 5.96 -4.57
N ILE A 37 -5.51 5.26 -4.69
CA ILE A 37 -5.89 4.21 -3.75
C ILE A 37 -4.89 3.05 -3.83
N ALA A 38 -4.53 2.63 -5.04
CA ALA A 38 -3.57 1.55 -5.23
C ALA A 38 -2.20 1.89 -4.65
N VAL A 39 -1.73 3.13 -4.87
CA VAL A 39 -0.45 3.59 -4.33
C VAL A 39 -0.47 3.62 -2.81
N VAL A 40 -1.52 4.19 -2.21
CA VAL A 40 -1.62 4.29 -0.75
C VAL A 40 -1.80 2.89 -0.14
N ALA A 41 -2.56 1.99 -0.79
CA ALA A 41 -2.69 0.60 -0.34
C ALA A 41 -1.34 -0.13 -0.39
N ALA A 42 -0.53 0.13 -1.42
CA ALA A 42 0.81 -0.44 -1.52
C ALA A 42 1.72 0.06 -0.39
N LEU A 43 1.67 1.36 -0.07
CA LEU A 43 2.42 1.93 1.05
C LEU A 43 1.96 1.31 2.38
N ASP A 44 0.66 1.16 2.59
CA ASP A 44 0.13 0.50 3.77
C ASP A 44 0.66 -0.92 3.90
N ALA A 45 0.67 -1.67 2.80
CA ALA A 45 1.19 -3.03 2.78
C ALA A 45 2.69 -3.07 3.12
N VAL A 46 3.48 -2.15 2.55
CA VAL A 46 4.92 -2.09 2.82
C VAL A 46 5.19 -1.80 4.29
N PHE A 47 4.55 -0.77 4.86
CA PHE A 47 4.76 -0.43 6.26
C PHE A 47 4.25 -1.52 7.20
N GLY A 48 3.09 -2.10 6.91
CA GLY A 48 2.55 -3.21 7.69
C GLY A 48 3.42 -4.46 7.61
N GLY A 49 3.91 -4.77 6.41
CA GLY A 49 4.80 -5.91 6.18
C GLY A 49 6.15 -5.74 6.88
N LEU A 50 6.74 -4.55 6.82
CA LEU A 50 8.00 -4.26 7.52
C LEU A 50 7.83 -4.39 9.03
N ARG A 51 6.71 -3.86 9.56
CA ARG A 51 6.43 -4.00 10.99
C ARG A 51 6.32 -5.46 11.38
N ALA A 52 5.55 -6.25 10.64
CA ALA A 52 5.40 -7.68 10.89
C ALA A 52 6.74 -8.41 10.80
N TYR A 53 7.58 -8.04 9.83
CA TYR A 53 8.91 -8.60 9.67
C TYR A 53 9.78 -8.34 10.90
N LEU A 54 9.80 -7.09 11.40
CA LEU A 54 10.58 -6.74 12.57
C LEU A 54 10.04 -7.39 13.86
N GLU A 55 8.73 -7.61 13.92
CA GLU A 55 8.09 -8.29 15.06
C GLU A 55 8.16 -9.82 14.94
N ARG A 56 8.78 -10.34 13.87
CA ARG A 56 8.97 -11.76 13.59
C ARG A 56 7.67 -12.54 13.43
N ILE A 57 6.63 -11.86 12.94
CA ILE A 57 5.34 -12.47 12.66
C ILE A 57 4.96 -12.38 11.18
N PHE A 58 5.92 -12.04 10.31
CA PHE A 58 5.65 -11.90 8.88
C PHE A 58 5.34 -13.26 8.27
N ASP A 59 4.24 -13.33 7.55
CA ASP A 59 3.81 -14.49 6.77
C ASP A 59 3.48 -13.99 5.36
N SER A 60 4.23 -14.48 4.38
CA SER A 60 4.09 -14.02 2.99
C SER A 60 2.72 -14.32 2.40
N LYS A 61 2.10 -15.44 2.78
CA LYS A 61 0.76 -15.78 2.32
C LYS A 61 -0.27 -14.79 2.86
N VAL A 62 -0.21 -14.51 4.15
CA VAL A 62 -1.10 -13.55 4.80
C VAL A 62 -0.89 -12.17 4.20
N PHE A 63 0.37 -11.77 3.97
CA PHE A 63 0.71 -10.49 3.39
C PHE A 63 0.08 -10.31 2.00
N VAL A 64 0.29 -11.26 1.11
CA VAL A 64 -0.20 -11.18 -0.26
C VAL A 64 -1.74 -11.19 -0.30
N ILE A 65 -2.35 -12.12 0.42
CA ILE A 65 -3.82 -12.23 0.45
C ILE A 65 -4.45 -10.96 1.02
N SER A 66 -3.91 -10.46 2.12
CA SER A 66 -4.43 -9.24 2.77
C SER A 66 -4.30 -8.03 1.84
N PHE A 67 -3.15 -7.89 1.18
CA PHE A 67 -2.91 -6.78 0.25
C PHE A 67 -3.90 -6.82 -0.90
N VAL A 68 -4.00 -7.95 -1.59
CA VAL A 68 -4.89 -8.10 -2.75
C VAL A 68 -6.34 -7.89 -2.33
N PHE A 69 -6.75 -8.49 -1.21
CA PHE A 69 -8.12 -8.38 -0.72
C PHE A 69 -8.46 -6.93 -0.38
N ASN A 70 -7.55 -6.22 0.29
CA ASN A 70 -7.77 -4.82 0.67
C ASN A 70 -7.87 -3.91 -0.55
N VAL A 71 -7.05 -4.14 -1.57
CA VAL A 71 -7.13 -3.38 -2.82
C VAL A 71 -8.47 -3.62 -3.51
N LEU A 72 -8.92 -4.88 -3.57
CA LEU A 72 -10.20 -5.21 -4.21
C LEU A 72 -11.38 -4.58 -3.46
N VAL A 73 -11.37 -4.64 -2.13
CA VAL A 73 -12.43 -4.03 -1.32
C VAL A 73 -12.46 -2.51 -1.50
N ALA A 74 -11.29 -1.88 -1.49
CA ALA A 74 -11.19 -0.44 -1.70
C ALA A 74 -11.70 -0.04 -3.09
N ALA A 75 -11.31 -0.78 -4.12
CA ALA A 75 -11.77 -0.52 -5.48
C ALA A 75 -13.29 -0.71 -5.60
N LEU A 76 -13.83 -1.73 -4.96
CA LEU A 76 -15.27 -1.96 -4.94
C LEU A 76 -16.03 -0.79 -4.30
N ILE A 77 -15.53 -0.31 -3.16
CA ILE A 77 -16.14 0.83 -2.45
C ILE A 77 -16.16 2.07 -3.36
N VAL A 78 -15.04 2.37 -4.00
CA VAL A 78 -14.96 3.53 -4.91
C VAL A 78 -15.86 3.34 -6.12
N TYR A 79 -15.90 2.14 -6.70
CA TYR A 79 -16.76 1.85 -7.83
C TYR A 79 -18.23 2.08 -7.47
N VAL A 80 -18.69 1.52 -6.34
CA VAL A 80 -20.07 1.73 -5.88
C VAL A 80 -20.32 3.20 -5.57
N GLY A 81 -19.34 3.88 -4.97
CA GLY A 81 -19.42 5.30 -4.70
C GLY A 81 -19.58 6.13 -5.96
N ASP A 82 -18.84 5.79 -7.02
CA ASP A 82 -18.98 6.47 -8.32
C ASP A 82 -20.38 6.30 -8.89
N GLN A 83 -20.98 5.12 -8.75
CA GLN A 83 -22.36 4.89 -9.18
C GLN A 83 -23.36 5.75 -8.42
N LEU A 84 -23.04 6.09 -7.18
CA LEU A 84 -23.89 6.91 -6.31
C LEU A 84 -23.53 8.41 -6.35
N GLY A 85 -22.51 8.78 -7.11
CA GLY A 85 -22.05 10.17 -7.21
C GLY A 85 -21.18 10.64 -6.05
N VAL A 86 -20.65 9.74 -5.24
CA VAL A 86 -19.82 10.06 -4.06
C VAL A 86 -18.47 9.35 -4.10
N GLY A 87 -18.00 8.98 -5.30
CA GLY A 87 -16.75 8.25 -5.47
C GLY A 87 -15.53 9.02 -4.93
N THR A 88 -15.46 10.32 -5.16
CA THR A 88 -14.36 11.16 -4.67
C THR A 88 -14.33 11.19 -3.15
N GLN A 89 -15.47 11.34 -2.53
CA GLN A 89 -15.59 11.36 -1.07
C GLN A 89 -15.16 10.02 -0.46
N LEU A 90 -15.59 8.90 -1.05
CA LEU A 90 -15.22 7.57 -0.57
C LEU A 90 -13.75 7.29 -0.80
N SER A 91 -13.19 7.72 -1.94
CA SER A 91 -11.76 7.60 -2.20
C SER A 91 -10.95 8.34 -1.14
N THR A 92 -11.32 9.58 -0.82
CA THR A 92 -10.68 10.37 0.22
C THR A 92 -10.77 9.67 1.58
N ALA A 93 -11.92 9.11 1.93
CA ALA A 93 -12.12 8.38 3.18
C ALA A 93 -11.18 7.18 3.27
N ILE A 94 -11.03 6.41 2.20
CA ILE A 94 -10.14 5.25 2.14
C ILE A 94 -8.69 5.69 2.34
N ILE A 95 -8.27 6.76 1.65
CA ILE A 95 -6.92 7.29 1.75
C ILE A 95 -6.62 7.74 3.18
N VAL A 96 -7.57 8.37 3.85
CA VAL A 96 -7.42 8.79 5.25
C VAL A 96 -7.26 7.58 6.17
N VAL A 97 -8.10 6.56 6.02
CA VAL A 97 -8.01 5.33 6.84
C VAL A 97 -6.68 4.63 6.63
N LEU A 98 -6.25 4.46 5.38
CA LEU A 98 -4.97 3.85 5.07
C LEU A 98 -3.81 4.71 5.59
N GLY A 99 -3.92 6.03 5.49
CA GLY A 99 -2.93 6.96 6.04
C GLY A 99 -2.74 6.80 7.53
N ILE A 100 -3.83 6.67 8.28
CA ILE A 100 -3.78 6.42 9.73
C ILE A 100 -3.02 5.12 10.02
N ARG A 101 -3.29 4.06 9.27
CA ARG A 101 -2.58 2.79 9.42
C ARG A 101 -1.10 2.91 9.07
N ILE A 102 -0.77 3.64 8.00
CA ILE A 102 0.61 3.87 7.59
C ILE A 102 1.37 4.59 8.71
N PHE A 103 0.83 5.68 9.24
CA PHE A 103 1.47 6.42 10.33
C PHE A 103 1.61 5.59 11.60
N GLY A 104 0.61 4.77 11.93
CA GLY A 104 0.68 3.86 13.07
C GLY A 104 1.79 2.82 12.90
N ASN A 105 1.90 2.22 11.72
CA ASN A 105 2.97 1.27 11.42
C ASN A 105 4.33 1.96 11.37
N ALA A 106 4.41 3.15 10.79
CA ALA A 106 5.64 3.94 10.75
C ALA A 106 6.13 4.29 12.16
N ALA A 107 5.21 4.67 13.05
CA ALA A 107 5.56 4.95 14.44
C ALA A 107 6.11 3.71 15.15
N ALA A 108 5.51 2.55 14.92
CA ALA A 108 6.01 1.29 15.47
C ALA A 108 7.41 0.94 14.94
N LEU A 109 7.63 1.15 13.64
CA LEU A 109 8.95 0.97 13.03
C LEU A 109 9.98 1.91 13.64
N ARG A 110 9.63 3.18 13.77
CA ARG A 110 10.52 4.18 14.36
C ARG A 110 10.94 3.78 15.78
N ARG A 111 9.99 3.36 16.60
CA ARG A 111 10.29 2.92 17.97
C ARG A 111 11.19 1.69 17.98
N ARG A 112 10.99 0.76 17.08
CA ARG A 112 11.81 -0.44 16.97
C ARG A 112 13.23 -0.13 16.52
N LEU A 113 13.37 0.76 15.53
CA LEU A 113 14.68 1.05 14.93
C LEU A 113 15.51 2.01 15.77
N PHE A 114 14.87 2.97 16.41
CA PHE A 114 15.56 4.06 17.09
C PHE A 114 15.31 4.11 18.61
N GLY A 115 14.44 3.26 19.13
CA GLY A 115 14.05 3.28 20.54
C GLY A 115 13.23 4.51 20.94
N ALA A 116 12.79 5.27 19.99
CA ALA A 116 12.05 6.50 20.22
C ALA A 116 10.94 6.66 19.18
#